data_ca8422b2874075208e406cb4848d61be
#
_entry.id   ca8422b2874075208e406cb4848d61be
#
_cell.length_a   1.000
_cell.length_b   1.000
_cell.length_c   1.000
_cell.angle_alpha   90.00
_cell.angle_beta   90.00
_cell.angle_gamma   90.00
#
_symmetry.space_group_name_H-M   'P 1'
#
loop_
_entity.id
_entity.type
_entity.pdbx_description
1 polymer ?
#
loop_
_entity_poly.entity_id
_entity_poly.type
_entity_poly.pdbx_seq_one_letter_code
_entity_poly.pdbx_strand_id
1 'polypeptide(L)'
;MIKKLRYSLKNLFQPKPQDPVEDLTDHEVSIDTKELDKTTTPVDTKTVGYSSPHISVGYGLSPGKQRNHNEDAFFTLTTMFSFNESELPFGLYIVADGMGGHKNGEIASELAIRTVAGTLLKEIYTPLMSLDPQPAELSFREIFHNGIEQANAEIITKSYGGGTTITAVLIVGEQMTIAHVGDSRVYSVDTNGNLEALTRDHSLVKRLQELGQITPDEAAVHPQRNVLYRALGQGEPFEPEIISTKRPESGSLLVCSDGLWSIVGKENMQSIIKSGISPQDICDRLIDAANDAGGPDNISAILVEFS
;
A
#
# COMPACT_ATOMS: atom_id res chain seq x y z
N MET A 1 17.96 9.61 -11.74
CA MET A 1 16.65 9.65 -11.06
C MET A 1 16.78 9.65 -9.53
N ILE A 2 17.59 8.78 -8.95
CA ILE A 2 17.85 8.68 -7.48
C ILE A 2 18.38 10.00 -6.87
N LYS A 3 19.21 10.76 -7.58
CA LYS A 3 19.70 12.09 -7.12
C LYS A 3 18.58 13.14 -7.01
N LYS A 4 17.53 13.08 -7.85
CA LYS A 4 16.39 14.03 -7.80
C LYS A 4 15.48 13.77 -6.59
N LEU A 5 15.29 12.51 -6.20
CA LEU A 5 14.48 12.14 -5.02
C LEU A 5 15.19 12.56 -3.72
N ARG A 6 16.51 12.34 -3.62
CA ARG A 6 17.34 12.85 -2.52
C ARG A 6 17.30 14.38 -2.43
N TYR A 7 17.19 15.05 -3.59
CA TYR A 7 17.12 16.52 -3.65
C TYR A 7 15.74 17.04 -3.25
N SER A 8 14.67 16.33 -3.62
CA SER A 8 13.29 16.71 -3.24
C SER A 8 13.04 16.55 -1.75
N LEU A 9 13.45 15.43 -1.16
CA LEU A 9 13.35 15.23 0.30
C LEU A 9 14.28 16.18 1.09
N LYS A 10 15.49 16.47 0.59
CA LYS A 10 16.36 17.49 1.20
C LYS A 10 15.74 18.88 1.21
N ASN A 11 15.03 19.25 0.14
CA ASN A 11 14.42 20.58 0.04
C ASN A 11 13.12 20.70 0.86
N LEU A 12 12.45 19.59 1.17
CA LEU A 12 11.27 19.61 2.05
C LEU A 12 11.62 19.88 3.53
N PHE A 13 12.85 19.55 3.94
CA PHE A 13 13.29 19.63 5.34
C PHE A 13 14.45 20.58 5.60
N GLN A 14 14.87 21.40 4.63
CA GLN A 14 15.85 22.46 4.91
C GLN A 14 15.15 23.73 5.41
N PRO A 15 15.53 24.27 6.58
CA PRO A 15 15.10 25.61 6.98
C PRO A 15 15.59 26.62 5.93
N LYS A 16 14.73 27.56 5.54
CA LYS A 16 15.14 28.71 4.74
C LYS A 16 16.28 29.42 5.45
N PRO A 17 17.29 29.98 4.74
CA PRO A 17 18.30 30.83 5.35
C PRO A 17 17.59 31.96 6.09
N GLN A 18 17.88 32.09 7.38
CA GLN A 18 17.45 33.26 8.16
C GLN A 18 18.22 34.47 7.64
N ASP A 19 17.49 35.50 7.26
CA ASP A 19 18.06 36.81 7.06
C ASP A 19 18.70 37.29 8.39
N PRO A 20 19.80 38.03 8.35
CA PRO A 20 20.48 38.48 9.58
C PRO A 20 19.52 39.32 10.40
N VAL A 21 19.35 38.92 11.66
CA VAL A 21 18.63 39.71 12.67
C VAL A 21 19.38 40.99 12.93
N GLU A 22 18.85 42.13 12.52
CA GLU A 22 19.31 43.42 12.98
C GLU A 22 19.01 43.57 14.48
N ASP A 23 20.05 43.89 15.20
CA ASP A 23 20.07 44.15 16.65
C ASP A 23 19.23 45.41 16.92
N LEU A 24 17.99 45.23 17.37
CA LEU A 24 17.17 46.36 17.85
C LEU A 24 17.26 46.44 19.35
N THR A 25 18.12 47.41 19.77
CA THR A 25 18.23 47.91 21.14
C THR A 25 16.89 48.44 21.66
N ASP A 26 16.68 48.18 22.94
CA ASP A 26 15.60 48.61 23.83
C ASP A 26 14.98 49.98 23.51
N HIS A 27 13.69 49.97 23.17
CA HIS A 27 12.79 51.09 23.39
C HIS A 27 11.53 50.60 24.11
N GLU A 28 11.41 51.03 25.37
CA GLU A 28 10.15 50.92 26.12
C GLU A 28 9.02 51.61 25.35
N VAL A 29 8.00 50.87 24.92
CA VAL A 29 6.77 51.43 24.40
C VAL A 29 5.68 51.25 25.43
N SER A 30 5.28 52.37 26.04
CA SER A 30 4.09 52.46 26.89
C SER A 30 2.84 52.21 26.04
N ILE A 31 2.08 51.19 26.41
CA ILE A 31 0.80 50.86 25.75
C ILE A 31 -0.28 51.78 26.34
N ASP A 32 -0.75 52.74 25.53
CA ASP A 32 -1.94 53.52 25.82
C ASP A 32 -3.19 52.75 25.37
N THR A 33 -3.99 52.31 26.36
CA THR A 33 -5.24 51.57 26.13
C THR A 33 -6.38 52.56 25.90
N LYS A 34 -6.55 53.04 24.66
CA LYS A 34 -7.79 53.68 24.25
C LYS A 34 -8.19 53.31 22.80
N GLU A 35 -9.44 52.85 22.74
CA GLU A 35 -10.27 52.70 21.55
C GLU A 35 -9.97 51.51 20.59
N LEU A 36 -10.57 50.38 20.89
CA LEU A 36 -10.93 49.36 19.88
C LEU A 36 -12.08 49.92 19.02
N ASP A 37 -11.70 50.47 17.88
CA ASP A 37 -12.69 50.79 16.83
C ASP A 37 -13.13 49.53 16.13
N LYS A 38 -14.46 49.26 16.19
CA LYS A 38 -15.10 48.09 15.59
C LYS A 38 -15.34 48.33 14.11
N THR A 39 -14.33 48.13 13.27
CA THR A 39 -14.52 47.93 11.84
C THR A 39 -13.63 46.79 11.38
N THR A 40 -14.03 45.58 11.75
CA THR A 40 -13.54 44.38 11.05
C THR A 40 -14.24 44.31 9.69
N THR A 41 -13.59 44.81 8.65
CA THR A 41 -13.85 44.35 7.30
C THR A 41 -13.57 42.85 7.28
N PRO A 42 -14.51 42.02 6.73
CA PRO A 42 -14.21 40.60 6.55
C PRO A 42 -12.99 40.49 5.64
N VAL A 43 -11.92 39.92 6.17
CA VAL A 43 -10.81 39.46 5.32
C VAL A 43 -11.43 38.36 4.45
N ASP A 44 -11.57 38.67 3.18
CA ASP A 44 -12.01 37.70 2.18
C ASP A 44 -10.90 36.63 2.08
N THR A 45 -10.97 35.64 2.96
CA THR A 45 -10.18 34.42 2.81
C THR A 45 -10.72 33.72 1.57
N LYS A 46 -10.22 34.13 0.41
CA LYS A 46 -10.22 33.25 -0.74
C LYS A 46 -9.47 32.00 -0.30
N THR A 47 -10.20 31.01 0.15
CA THR A 47 -9.74 29.63 0.17
C THR A 47 -9.38 29.31 -1.27
N VAL A 48 -8.12 29.49 -1.63
CA VAL A 48 -7.55 28.82 -2.79
C VAL A 48 -7.75 27.36 -2.46
N GLY A 49 -8.73 26.73 -3.13
CA GLY A 49 -8.99 25.31 -2.97
C GLY A 49 -7.77 24.56 -3.48
N TYR A 50 -6.81 24.34 -2.62
CA TYR A 50 -5.87 23.25 -2.80
C TYR A 50 -6.69 21.99 -2.59
N SER A 51 -6.95 21.27 -3.68
CA SER A 51 -7.41 19.90 -3.59
C SER A 51 -6.28 19.10 -2.97
N SER A 52 -6.35 18.91 -1.65
CA SER A 52 -5.47 17.94 -0.99
C SER A 52 -5.73 16.58 -1.60
N PRO A 53 -4.71 15.83 -1.98
CA PRO A 53 -4.90 14.46 -2.45
C PRO A 53 -5.48 13.63 -1.31
N HIS A 54 -6.78 13.43 -1.33
CA HIS A 54 -7.43 12.58 -0.35
C HIS A 54 -7.22 11.11 -0.74
N ILE A 55 -6.80 10.31 0.22
CA ILE A 55 -6.72 8.86 0.08
C ILE A 55 -7.82 8.27 0.96
N SER A 56 -8.81 7.63 0.34
CA SER A 56 -9.85 6.88 1.03
C SER A 56 -9.58 5.39 0.87
N VAL A 57 -9.83 4.61 1.92
CA VAL A 57 -9.52 3.17 1.94
C VAL A 57 -10.71 2.37 2.43
N GLY A 58 -11.00 1.29 1.69
CA GLY A 58 -11.85 0.21 2.16
C GLY A 58 -11.06 -1.09 2.21
N TYR A 59 -11.48 -2.02 3.04
CA TYR A 59 -10.87 -3.33 3.15
C TYR A 59 -11.88 -4.40 3.54
N GLY A 60 -11.58 -5.66 3.19
CA GLY A 60 -12.39 -6.80 3.55
C GLY A 60 -11.55 -8.05 3.70
N LEU A 61 -11.98 -8.94 4.58
CA LEU A 61 -11.36 -10.22 4.87
C LEU A 61 -12.44 -11.25 5.15
N SER A 62 -12.36 -12.43 4.51
CA SER A 62 -13.28 -13.53 4.74
C SER A 62 -12.54 -14.86 4.71
N PRO A 63 -12.88 -15.84 5.57
CA PRO A 63 -12.35 -17.18 5.44
C PRO A 63 -12.89 -17.93 4.21
N GLY A 64 -13.85 -17.34 3.48
CA GLY A 64 -14.60 -18.05 2.45
C GLY A 64 -15.68 -18.96 3.04
N LYS A 65 -16.32 -19.78 2.20
CA LYS A 65 -17.37 -20.73 2.61
C LYS A 65 -16.87 -22.16 2.79
N GLN A 66 -15.68 -22.47 2.28
CA GLN A 66 -15.15 -23.84 2.27
C GLN A 66 -13.95 -24.05 3.18
N ARG A 67 -13.35 -22.96 3.72
CA ARG A 67 -12.25 -23.00 4.66
C ARG A 67 -12.75 -22.80 6.09
N ASN A 68 -12.14 -23.51 7.05
CA ASN A 68 -12.46 -23.38 8.48
C ASN A 68 -11.63 -22.31 9.19
N HIS A 69 -10.53 -21.90 8.58
CA HIS A 69 -9.57 -20.92 9.10
C HIS A 69 -9.24 -19.90 8.02
N ASN A 70 -8.83 -18.71 8.45
CA ASN A 70 -8.33 -17.72 7.54
C ASN A 70 -6.80 -17.67 7.66
N GLU A 71 -6.11 -18.04 6.60
CA GLU A 71 -4.65 -17.97 6.50
C GLU A 71 -4.19 -16.66 5.83
N ASP A 72 -5.13 -15.85 5.28
CA ASP A 72 -4.86 -14.53 4.78
C ASP A 72 -4.67 -13.53 5.92
N ALA A 73 -3.80 -12.57 5.72
CA ALA A 73 -3.63 -11.41 6.58
C ALA A 73 -3.49 -10.13 5.75
N PHE A 74 -3.89 -8.98 6.31
CA PHE A 74 -3.66 -7.69 5.69
C PHE A 74 -3.24 -6.62 6.70
N PHE A 75 -2.67 -5.53 6.18
CA PHE A 75 -2.35 -4.31 6.93
C PHE A 75 -2.70 -3.08 6.13
N THR A 76 -3.34 -2.09 6.77
CA THR A 76 -3.63 -0.79 6.18
C THR A 76 -3.21 0.32 7.13
N LEU A 77 -2.50 1.31 6.60
CA LEU A 77 -2.22 2.56 7.27
C LEU A 77 -2.32 3.71 6.27
N THR A 78 -3.17 4.68 6.56
CA THR A 78 -3.29 5.92 5.79
C THR A 78 -3.15 7.10 6.72
N THR A 79 -2.29 8.04 6.39
CA THR A 79 -2.13 9.27 7.15
C THR A 79 -1.70 10.42 6.25
N MET A 80 -1.91 11.64 6.71
CA MET A 80 -1.50 12.86 6.07
C MET A 80 -0.57 13.63 7.02
N PHE A 81 0.61 13.97 6.54
CA PHE A 81 1.47 14.93 7.23
C PHE A 81 1.25 16.32 6.62
N SER A 82 1.00 17.32 7.46
CA SER A 82 0.86 18.71 7.03
C SER A 82 1.89 19.56 7.77
N PHE A 83 2.89 20.04 7.04
CA PHE A 83 3.98 20.86 7.56
C PHE A 83 4.19 22.07 6.67
N ASN A 84 4.14 23.30 7.23
CA ASN A 84 4.47 24.54 6.52
C ASN A 84 3.81 24.66 5.13
N GLU A 85 2.51 24.50 5.05
CA GLU A 85 1.71 24.58 3.80
C GLU A 85 1.99 23.45 2.78
N SER A 86 2.75 22.44 3.17
CA SER A 86 2.98 21.24 2.36
C SER A 86 2.26 20.05 2.96
N GLU A 87 1.61 19.26 2.11
CA GLU A 87 0.92 18.04 2.50
C GLU A 87 1.64 16.84 1.91
N LEU A 88 1.91 15.85 2.76
CA LEU A 88 2.57 14.61 2.37
C LEU A 88 1.66 13.44 2.73
N PRO A 89 0.91 12.89 1.76
CA PRO A 89 0.18 11.66 2.00
C PRO A 89 1.13 10.49 2.20
N PHE A 90 0.81 9.66 3.18
CA PHE A 90 1.48 8.40 3.46
C PHE A 90 0.45 7.28 3.48
N GLY A 91 0.71 6.20 2.74
CA GLY A 91 -0.10 4.99 2.69
C GLY A 91 0.76 3.74 2.71
N LEU A 92 0.37 2.75 3.50
CA LEU A 92 0.98 1.42 3.50
C LEU A 92 -0.12 0.37 3.52
N TYR A 93 -0.18 -0.44 2.47
CA TYR A 93 -1.21 -1.44 2.24
C TYR A 93 -0.53 -2.78 1.91
N ILE A 94 -0.82 -3.80 2.68
CA ILE A 94 -0.18 -5.11 2.54
C ILE A 94 -1.24 -6.20 2.60
N VAL A 95 -1.16 -7.17 1.69
CA VAL A 95 -1.90 -8.43 1.71
C VAL A 95 -0.88 -9.57 1.71
N ALA A 96 -1.12 -10.58 2.51
CA ALA A 96 -0.33 -11.81 2.59
C ALA A 96 -1.30 -13.00 2.63
N ASP A 97 -1.16 -13.91 1.68
CA ASP A 97 -1.94 -15.14 1.54
C ASP A 97 -1.11 -16.30 2.05
N GLY A 98 -1.55 -16.88 3.15
CA GLY A 98 -0.82 -17.93 3.88
C GLY A 98 -1.09 -19.32 3.30
N MET A 99 -0.05 -20.12 3.19
CA MET A 99 -0.10 -21.47 2.68
C MET A 99 0.66 -22.45 3.59
N GLY A 100 0.27 -23.73 3.56
CA GLY A 100 0.93 -24.77 4.37
C GLY A 100 -0.04 -25.55 5.25
N GLY A 101 -1.31 -25.22 5.14
CA GLY A 101 -2.43 -25.86 5.83
C GLY A 101 -2.53 -25.51 7.32
N HIS A 102 -3.73 -25.10 7.74
CA HIS A 102 -4.07 -24.79 9.11
C HIS A 102 -3.22 -23.65 9.72
N LYS A 103 -2.68 -23.87 10.94
CA LYS A 103 -1.95 -22.83 11.69
C LYS A 103 -0.64 -22.35 11.04
N ASN A 104 -0.07 -23.12 10.13
CA ASN A 104 1.25 -22.79 9.59
C ASN A 104 1.18 -21.65 8.57
N GLY A 105 0.13 -21.63 7.72
CA GLY A 105 -0.13 -20.53 6.79
C GLY A 105 -0.50 -19.24 7.51
N GLU A 106 -1.39 -19.33 8.53
CA GLU A 106 -1.80 -18.20 9.36
C GLU A 106 -0.58 -17.55 10.06
N ILE A 107 0.30 -18.36 10.65
CA ILE A 107 1.53 -17.85 11.29
C ILE A 107 2.46 -17.20 10.24
N ALA A 108 2.57 -17.78 9.05
CA ALA A 108 3.45 -17.27 8.01
C ALA A 108 2.96 -15.90 7.50
N SER A 109 1.67 -15.75 7.19
CA SER A 109 1.10 -14.49 6.72
C SER A 109 1.16 -13.39 7.80
N GLU A 110 0.88 -13.73 9.07
CA GLU A 110 0.99 -12.78 10.19
C GLU A 110 2.45 -12.33 10.40
N LEU A 111 3.42 -13.24 10.36
CA LEU A 111 4.85 -12.89 10.47
C LEU A 111 5.28 -11.99 9.31
N ALA A 112 4.88 -12.30 8.07
CA ALA A 112 5.18 -11.47 6.91
C ALA A 112 4.69 -10.03 7.09
N ILE A 113 3.40 -9.87 7.44
CA ILE A 113 2.79 -8.57 7.66
C ILE A 113 3.52 -7.79 8.76
N ARG A 114 3.70 -8.41 9.93
CA ARG A 114 4.32 -7.73 11.09
C ARG A 114 5.75 -7.31 10.82
N THR A 115 6.53 -8.16 10.17
CA THR A 115 7.96 -7.89 9.91
C THR A 115 8.12 -6.81 8.85
N VAL A 116 7.41 -6.94 7.71
CA VAL A 116 7.52 -5.97 6.62
C VAL A 116 6.95 -4.61 7.03
N ALA A 117 5.74 -4.57 7.61
CA ALA A 117 5.16 -3.33 8.10
C ALA A 117 6.03 -2.68 9.18
N GLY A 118 6.52 -3.46 10.14
CA GLY A 118 7.40 -2.97 11.21
C GLY A 118 8.68 -2.35 10.67
N THR A 119 9.33 -2.98 9.68
CA THR A 119 10.53 -2.45 9.03
C THR A 119 10.23 -1.13 8.30
N LEU A 120 9.17 -1.09 7.48
CA LEU A 120 8.80 0.11 6.72
C LEU A 120 8.40 1.27 7.64
N LEU A 121 7.64 1.00 8.70
CA LEU A 121 7.27 2.02 9.67
C LEU A 121 8.48 2.56 10.43
N LYS A 122 9.40 1.70 10.81
CA LYS A 122 10.62 2.11 11.50
C LYS A 122 11.55 2.93 10.61
N GLU A 123 11.80 2.47 9.40
CA GLU A 123 12.80 3.05 8.51
C GLU A 123 12.27 4.22 7.66
N ILE A 124 10.95 4.38 7.51
CA ILE A 124 10.33 5.42 6.68
C ILE A 124 9.40 6.31 7.50
N TYR A 125 8.38 5.73 8.16
CA TYR A 125 7.35 6.50 8.85
C TYR A 125 7.89 7.23 10.08
N THR A 126 8.65 6.55 10.93
CA THR A 126 9.21 7.13 12.15
C THR A 126 10.16 8.31 11.86
N PRO A 127 11.09 8.22 10.87
CA PRO A 127 11.89 9.37 10.47
C PRO A 127 11.10 10.56 9.96
N LEU A 128 9.96 10.36 9.29
CA LEU A 128 9.08 11.46 8.87
C LEU A 128 8.47 12.23 10.05
N MET A 129 8.35 11.59 11.23
CA MET A 129 7.86 12.19 12.48
C MET A 129 8.95 12.88 13.29
N SER A 130 10.23 12.77 12.90
CA SER A 130 11.35 13.35 13.63
C SER A 130 11.38 14.86 13.50
N LEU A 131 11.72 15.57 14.59
CA LEU A 131 11.96 17.03 14.57
C LEU A 131 13.26 17.40 13.83
N ASP A 132 14.17 16.44 13.68
CA ASP A 132 15.42 16.58 12.91
C ASP A 132 15.53 15.39 11.94
N PRO A 133 14.77 15.40 10.82
CA PRO A 133 14.74 14.29 9.89
C PRO A 133 16.07 14.16 9.17
N GLN A 134 16.76 13.07 9.41
CA GLN A 134 17.97 12.73 8.68
C GLN A 134 17.61 12.17 7.30
N PRO A 135 18.41 12.43 6.25
CA PRO A 135 18.20 11.82 4.95
C PRO A 135 18.16 10.29 5.09
N ALA A 136 17.17 9.64 4.47
CA ALA A 136 17.13 8.19 4.44
C ALA A 136 18.42 7.65 3.80
N GLU A 137 19.13 6.77 4.53
CA GLU A 137 20.35 6.14 4.03
C GLU A 137 20.04 5.15 2.90
N LEU A 138 18.89 4.49 2.99
CA LEU A 138 18.41 3.46 2.05
C LEU A 138 17.29 4.01 1.16
N SER A 139 17.21 3.50 -0.05
CA SER A 139 16.05 3.70 -0.93
C SER A 139 14.85 2.87 -0.46
N PHE A 140 13.62 3.23 -0.86
CA PHE A 140 12.43 2.42 -0.56
C PHE A 140 12.57 0.98 -1.09
N ARG A 141 13.25 0.79 -2.22
CA ARG A 141 13.55 -0.53 -2.75
C ARG A 141 14.42 -1.36 -1.79
N GLU A 142 15.50 -0.76 -1.26
CA GLU A 142 16.39 -1.45 -0.31
C GLU A 142 15.68 -1.75 1.01
N ILE A 143 14.85 -0.83 1.51
CA ILE A 143 14.07 -1.03 2.74
C ILE A 143 13.06 -2.17 2.55
N PHE A 144 12.33 -2.21 1.43
CA PHE A 144 11.44 -3.32 1.12
C PHE A 144 12.18 -4.65 1.01
N HIS A 145 13.30 -4.67 0.27
CA HIS A 145 14.11 -5.87 0.12
C HIS A 145 14.53 -6.43 1.48
N ASN A 146 15.11 -5.57 2.34
CA ASN A 146 15.55 -5.95 3.69
C ASN A 146 14.39 -6.45 4.56
N GLY A 147 13.24 -5.76 4.52
CA GLY A 147 12.05 -6.15 5.28
C GLY A 147 11.49 -7.51 4.84
N ILE A 148 11.49 -7.77 3.54
CA ILE A 148 11.00 -9.04 2.98
C ILE A 148 11.99 -10.17 3.23
N GLU A 149 13.31 -9.95 3.13
CA GLU A 149 14.32 -10.94 3.50
C GLU A 149 14.23 -11.30 4.99
N GLN A 150 14.08 -10.30 5.85
CA GLN A 150 13.88 -10.53 7.26
C GLN A 150 12.60 -11.34 7.53
N ALA A 151 11.48 -11.01 6.87
CA ALA A 151 10.23 -11.75 6.98
C ALA A 151 10.40 -13.21 6.54
N ASN A 152 11.09 -13.46 5.41
CA ASN A 152 11.38 -14.81 4.94
C ASN A 152 12.17 -15.62 5.97
N ALA A 153 13.23 -15.06 6.55
CA ALA A 153 14.02 -15.72 7.59
C ALA A 153 13.19 -16.04 8.85
N GLU A 154 12.32 -15.12 9.28
CA GLU A 154 11.42 -15.31 10.41
C GLU A 154 10.41 -16.44 10.14
N ILE A 155 9.83 -16.48 8.95
CA ILE A 155 8.86 -17.50 8.55
C ILE A 155 9.52 -18.88 8.51
N ILE A 156 10.69 -19.02 7.86
CA ILE A 156 11.44 -20.28 7.81
C ILE A 156 11.67 -20.83 9.22
N THR A 157 11.98 -19.94 10.17
CA THR A 157 12.33 -20.32 11.54
C THR A 157 11.10 -20.65 12.39
N LYS A 158 9.97 -19.94 12.21
CA LYS A 158 8.86 -19.90 13.16
C LYS A 158 7.55 -20.46 12.65
N SER A 159 7.37 -20.65 11.34
CA SER A 159 6.10 -21.12 10.77
C SER A 159 5.95 -22.62 10.64
N TYR A 160 6.95 -23.39 11.07
CA TYR A 160 6.93 -24.85 11.02
C TYR A 160 6.62 -25.43 9.62
N GLY A 161 7.19 -24.82 8.59
CA GLY A 161 6.99 -25.23 7.18
C GLY A 161 5.81 -24.53 6.48
N GLY A 162 5.21 -23.53 7.10
CA GLY A 162 4.28 -22.63 6.43
C GLY A 162 5.02 -21.68 5.47
N GLY A 163 4.28 -21.17 4.48
CA GLY A 163 4.73 -20.14 3.57
C GLY A 163 3.64 -19.08 3.39
N THR A 164 3.95 -18.01 2.69
CA THR A 164 2.97 -16.98 2.36
C THR A 164 3.37 -16.18 1.12
N THR A 165 2.40 -15.61 0.43
CA THR A 165 2.64 -14.50 -0.48
C THR A 165 2.93 -13.23 0.30
N ILE A 166 3.42 -12.20 -0.35
CA ILE A 166 3.34 -10.82 0.14
C ILE A 166 3.20 -9.85 -1.03
N THR A 167 2.23 -8.97 -0.92
CA THR A 167 1.99 -7.89 -1.88
C THR A 167 1.77 -6.60 -1.10
N ALA A 168 2.73 -5.69 -1.21
CA ALA A 168 2.77 -4.47 -0.42
C ALA A 168 2.84 -3.23 -1.32
N VAL A 169 2.05 -2.21 -1.00
CA VAL A 169 2.05 -0.89 -1.67
C VAL A 169 2.40 0.16 -0.64
N LEU A 170 3.48 0.91 -0.89
CA LEU A 170 3.87 2.08 -0.11
C LEU A 170 3.64 3.34 -0.95
N ILE A 171 2.98 4.32 -0.36
CA ILE A 171 2.78 5.66 -0.93
C ILE A 171 3.44 6.68 -0.02
N VAL A 172 4.33 7.51 -0.57
CA VAL A 172 4.93 8.65 0.12
C VAL A 172 4.89 9.85 -0.83
N GLY A 173 4.00 10.79 -0.59
CA GLY A 173 3.75 11.89 -1.51
C GLY A 173 3.25 11.40 -2.87
N GLU A 174 3.97 11.75 -3.93
CA GLU A 174 3.67 11.31 -5.30
C GLU A 174 4.29 9.94 -5.66
N GLN A 175 5.17 9.42 -4.84
CA GLN A 175 5.85 8.17 -5.13
C GLN A 175 5.04 6.98 -4.61
N MET A 176 4.91 5.97 -5.45
CA MET A 176 4.39 4.66 -5.12
C MET A 176 5.47 3.61 -5.34
N THR A 177 5.62 2.71 -4.37
CA THR A 177 6.50 1.54 -4.49
C THR A 177 5.70 0.30 -4.15
N ILE A 178 5.70 -0.66 -5.07
CA ILE A 178 5.05 -1.97 -4.92
C ILE A 178 6.15 -3.00 -4.72
N ALA A 179 6.02 -3.85 -3.70
CA ALA A 179 6.86 -5.01 -3.50
C ALA A 179 5.97 -6.26 -3.49
N HIS A 180 6.38 -7.29 -4.26
CA HIS A 180 5.52 -8.42 -4.54
C HIS A 180 6.27 -9.75 -4.58
N VAL A 181 5.66 -10.78 -3.97
CA VAL A 181 6.05 -12.19 -4.03
C VAL A 181 4.80 -13.06 -3.95
N GLY A 182 4.58 -13.92 -4.92
CA GLY A 182 3.44 -14.83 -4.97
C GLY A 182 2.47 -14.52 -6.11
N ASP A 183 1.18 -14.70 -5.89
CA ASP A 183 0.10 -14.49 -6.84
C ASP A 183 -1.05 -13.63 -6.32
N SER A 184 -0.93 -13.06 -5.12
CA SER A 184 -1.75 -11.91 -4.70
C SER A 184 -1.44 -10.72 -5.61
N ARG A 185 -2.42 -9.90 -5.96
CA ARG A 185 -2.25 -8.91 -7.01
C ARG A 185 -2.49 -7.47 -6.55
N VAL A 186 -1.81 -6.52 -7.22
CA VAL A 186 -2.18 -5.11 -7.26
C VAL A 186 -2.74 -4.80 -8.64
N TYR A 187 -3.95 -4.23 -8.67
CA TYR A 187 -4.54 -3.67 -9.87
C TYR A 187 -4.58 -2.14 -9.77
N SER A 188 -4.25 -1.47 -10.87
CA SER A 188 -4.64 -0.09 -11.09
C SER A 188 -6.06 -0.07 -11.66
N VAL A 189 -6.87 0.85 -11.17
CA VAL A 189 -8.25 1.06 -11.61
C VAL A 189 -8.36 2.50 -12.08
N ASP A 190 -8.58 2.70 -13.38
CA ASP A 190 -8.77 4.04 -13.92
C ASP A 190 -10.14 4.63 -13.55
N THR A 191 -10.37 5.89 -13.85
CA THR A 191 -11.65 6.59 -13.59
C THR A 191 -12.83 6.01 -14.36
N ASN A 192 -12.59 5.20 -15.40
CA ASN A 192 -13.61 4.44 -16.12
C ASN A 192 -13.83 3.05 -15.50
N GLY A 193 -13.09 2.69 -14.43
CA GLY A 193 -13.14 1.41 -13.74
C GLY A 193 -12.48 0.28 -14.52
N ASN A 194 -11.55 0.56 -15.44
CA ASN A 194 -10.78 -0.49 -16.10
C ASN A 194 -9.68 -0.95 -15.17
N LEU A 195 -9.57 -2.27 -14.98
CA LEU A 195 -8.51 -2.88 -14.18
C LEU A 195 -7.31 -3.25 -15.04
N GLU A 196 -6.11 -2.89 -14.56
CA GLU A 196 -4.85 -3.33 -15.12
C GLU A 196 -3.97 -3.88 -13.98
N ALA A 197 -3.47 -5.12 -14.13
CA ALA A 197 -2.59 -5.71 -13.13
C ALA A 197 -1.21 -5.04 -13.17
N LEU A 198 -0.74 -4.55 -12.03
CA LEU A 198 0.58 -3.95 -11.85
C LEU A 198 1.62 -4.97 -11.39
N THR A 199 1.19 -6.11 -10.84
CA THR A 199 2.03 -7.22 -10.40
C THR A 199 1.92 -8.38 -11.38
N ARG A 200 2.94 -9.23 -11.36
CA ARG A 200 3.03 -10.44 -12.16
C ARG A 200 3.07 -11.66 -11.25
N ASP A 201 2.13 -12.60 -11.44
CA ASP A 201 2.05 -13.79 -10.60
C ASP A 201 3.33 -14.63 -10.68
N HIS A 202 3.82 -15.05 -9.53
CA HIS A 202 4.90 -16.02 -9.41
C HIS A 202 4.37 -17.47 -9.37
N SER A 203 3.41 -17.78 -10.26
CA SER A 203 2.80 -19.12 -10.38
C SER A 203 3.35 -19.87 -11.58
N LEU A 204 3.36 -21.21 -11.47
CA LEU A 204 3.79 -22.10 -12.55
C LEU A 204 2.99 -21.84 -13.83
N VAL A 205 1.67 -21.74 -13.73
CA VAL A 205 0.81 -21.53 -14.91
C VAL A 205 1.07 -20.21 -15.58
N LYS A 206 1.36 -19.14 -14.82
CA LYS A 206 1.76 -17.84 -15.39
C LYS A 206 3.05 -17.96 -16.17
N ARG A 207 4.01 -18.70 -15.64
CA ARG A 207 5.29 -18.95 -16.34
C ARG A 207 5.12 -19.74 -17.62
N LEU A 208 4.24 -20.77 -17.63
CA LEU A 208 3.92 -21.56 -18.82
C LEU A 208 3.21 -20.71 -19.89
N GLN A 209 2.29 -19.83 -19.49
CA GLN A 209 1.64 -18.88 -20.41
C GLN A 209 2.66 -17.93 -21.09
N GLU A 210 3.60 -17.40 -20.36
CA GLU A 210 4.63 -16.50 -20.88
C GLU A 210 5.59 -17.18 -21.84
N LEU A 211 5.82 -18.48 -21.63
CA LEU A 211 6.60 -19.32 -22.54
C LEU A 211 5.77 -19.78 -23.76
N GLY A 212 4.48 -19.40 -23.84
CA GLY A 212 3.59 -19.81 -24.91
C GLY A 212 3.25 -21.31 -24.90
N GLN A 213 3.45 -21.99 -23.75
CA GLN A 213 3.21 -23.43 -23.62
C GLN A 213 1.74 -23.76 -23.33
N ILE A 214 1.02 -22.84 -22.72
CA ILE A 214 -0.42 -22.95 -22.44
C ILE A 214 -1.11 -21.62 -22.74
N THR A 215 -2.39 -21.69 -23.11
CA THR A 215 -3.28 -20.53 -23.27
C THR A 215 -3.83 -20.04 -21.92
N PRO A 216 -4.38 -18.82 -21.83
CA PRO A 216 -5.07 -18.35 -20.64
C PRO A 216 -6.19 -19.30 -20.16
N ASP A 217 -6.97 -19.87 -21.09
CA ASP A 217 -8.07 -20.77 -20.75
C ASP A 217 -7.56 -22.11 -20.19
N GLU A 218 -6.46 -22.64 -20.74
CA GLU A 218 -5.81 -23.84 -20.22
C GLU A 218 -5.20 -23.60 -18.84
N ALA A 219 -4.65 -22.41 -18.59
CA ALA A 219 -4.09 -22.05 -17.27
C ALA A 219 -5.18 -22.01 -16.19
N ALA A 220 -6.36 -21.49 -16.51
CA ALA A 220 -7.48 -21.36 -15.55
C ALA A 220 -7.95 -22.71 -15.00
N VAL A 221 -7.84 -23.79 -15.77
CA VAL A 221 -8.27 -25.16 -15.40
C VAL A 221 -7.08 -26.10 -15.14
N HIS A 222 -5.86 -25.58 -15.13
CA HIS A 222 -4.66 -26.40 -14.98
C HIS A 222 -4.59 -27.06 -13.59
N PRO A 223 -4.24 -28.35 -13.47
CA PRO A 223 -4.16 -29.03 -12.17
C PRO A 223 -3.20 -28.40 -11.17
N GLN A 224 -2.16 -27.70 -11.67
CA GLN A 224 -1.14 -27.03 -10.88
C GLN A 224 -1.30 -25.50 -10.89
N ARG A 225 -2.53 -24.98 -11.08
CA ARG A 225 -2.74 -23.53 -11.15
C ARG A 225 -2.36 -22.78 -9.86
N ASN A 226 -2.44 -23.45 -8.71
CA ASN A 226 -2.09 -22.88 -7.40
C ASN A 226 -0.63 -23.15 -7.00
N VAL A 227 0.22 -23.68 -7.90
CA VAL A 227 1.63 -23.93 -7.60
C VAL A 227 2.43 -22.65 -7.82
N LEU A 228 2.96 -22.11 -6.73
CA LEU A 228 3.86 -20.97 -6.75
C LEU A 228 5.32 -21.43 -6.88
N TYR A 229 6.11 -20.74 -7.71
CA TYR A 229 7.55 -20.94 -7.78
C TYR A 229 8.33 -19.94 -6.93
N ARG A 230 7.63 -18.94 -6.34
CA ARG A 230 8.16 -17.99 -5.35
C ARG A 230 7.11 -17.70 -4.29
N ALA A 231 7.47 -17.93 -3.05
CA ALA A 231 6.72 -17.56 -1.85
C ALA A 231 7.68 -17.42 -0.68
N LEU A 232 7.32 -16.67 0.35
CA LEU A 232 8.09 -16.59 1.58
C LEU A 232 7.98 -17.91 2.34
N GLY A 233 9.04 -18.29 3.04
CA GLY A 233 9.08 -19.49 3.87
C GLY A 233 9.44 -20.78 3.13
N GLN A 234 9.63 -20.75 1.81
CA GLN A 234 9.89 -21.95 1.00
C GLN A 234 11.38 -22.17 0.63
N GLY A 235 12.28 -21.41 1.24
CA GLY A 235 13.72 -21.55 1.00
C GLY A 235 14.28 -20.58 -0.03
N GLU A 236 15.55 -20.76 -0.41
CA GLU A 236 16.29 -19.88 -1.31
C GLU A 236 16.51 -20.50 -2.71
N PRO A 237 16.78 -19.69 -3.74
CA PRO A 237 16.94 -18.24 -3.76
C PRO A 237 15.61 -17.50 -3.87
N PHE A 238 15.55 -16.38 -3.17
CA PHE A 238 14.36 -15.57 -3.06
C PHE A 238 14.69 -14.13 -3.46
N GLU A 239 13.94 -13.56 -4.40
CA GLU A 239 14.08 -12.17 -4.83
C GLU A 239 12.69 -11.55 -5.04
N PRO A 240 12.31 -10.50 -4.27
CA PRO A 240 11.05 -9.82 -4.45
C PRO A 240 11.05 -8.99 -5.73
N GLU A 241 9.92 -8.96 -6.43
CA GLU A 241 9.71 -7.97 -7.47
C GLU A 241 9.39 -6.62 -6.83
N ILE A 242 10.18 -5.58 -7.14
CA ILE A 242 9.98 -4.25 -6.58
C ILE A 242 9.87 -3.23 -7.71
N ILE A 243 8.71 -2.57 -7.80
CA ILE A 243 8.36 -1.59 -8.82
C ILE A 243 8.20 -0.23 -8.15
N SER A 244 8.86 0.80 -8.67
CA SER A 244 8.69 2.19 -8.21
C SER A 244 8.16 3.05 -9.35
N THR A 245 7.04 3.74 -9.09
CA THR A 245 6.36 4.59 -10.07
C THR A 245 5.74 5.79 -9.36
N LYS A 246 5.07 6.66 -10.09
CA LYS A 246 4.18 7.67 -9.50
C LYS A 246 2.85 7.03 -9.11
N ARG A 247 2.28 7.48 -7.98
CA ARG A 247 0.90 7.13 -7.66
C ARG A 247 -0.07 7.71 -8.69
N PRO A 248 -1.23 7.09 -8.93
CA PRO A 248 -2.29 7.71 -9.71
C PRO A 248 -2.73 9.05 -9.08
N GLU A 249 -3.07 10.02 -9.91
CA GLU A 249 -3.67 11.29 -9.46
C GLU A 249 -5.16 11.10 -9.13
N SER A 250 -5.81 10.15 -9.80
CA SER A 250 -7.22 9.79 -9.63
C SER A 250 -7.45 8.33 -9.98
N GLY A 251 -8.59 7.76 -9.57
CA GLY A 251 -8.88 6.34 -9.70
C GLY A 251 -8.52 5.58 -8.45
N SER A 252 -8.23 4.29 -8.55
CA SER A 252 -8.01 3.45 -7.36
C SER A 252 -6.92 2.41 -7.57
N LEU A 253 -6.43 1.84 -6.47
CA LEU A 253 -5.66 0.60 -6.45
C LEU A 253 -6.46 -0.46 -5.71
N LEU A 254 -6.52 -1.67 -6.27
CA LEU A 254 -7.05 -2.84 -5.59
C LEU A 254 -5.90 -3.80 -5.30
N VAL A 255 -5.68 -4.11 -4.01
CA VAL A 255 -4.74 -5.15 -3.55
C VAL A 255 -5.55 -6.32 -3.04
N CYS A 256 -5.33 -7.53 -3.57
CA CYS A 256 -6.16 -8.68 -3.21
C CYS A 256 -5.43 -10.02 -3.30
N SER A 257 -5.90 -11.01 -2.53
CA SER A 257 -5.48 -12.41 -2.64
C SER A 257 -6.15 -13.12 -3.82
N ASP A 258 -5.71 -14.34 -4.11
CA ASP A 258 -6.21 -15.15 -5.21
C ASP A 258 -7.67 -15.59 -5.02
N GLY A 259 -8.13 -15.76 -3.78
CA GLY A 259 -9.53 -16.06 -3.45
C GLY A 259 -10.51 -14.98 -3.92
N LEU A 260 -10.06 -13.76 -4.21
CA LEU A 260 -10.87 -12.75 -4.86
C LEU A 260 -10.75 -12.82 -6.38
N TRP A 261 -9.55 -12.55 -6.92
CA TRP A 261 -9.39 -12.31 -8.35
C TRP A 261 -9.62 -13.56 -9.21
N SER A 262 -9.31 -14.75 -8.68
CA SER A 262 -9.50 -16.00 -9.41
C SER A 262 -10.97 -16.45 -9.46
N ILE A 263 -11.80 -15.98 -8.53
CA ILE A 263 -13.19 -16.43 -8.36
C ILE A 263 -14.18 -15.44 -8.97
N VAL A 264 -14.03 -14.14 -8.68
CA VAL A 264 -14.98 -13.12 -9.16
C VAL A 264 -14.79 -12.81 -10.64
N GLY A 265 -13.55 -12.90 -11.13
CA GLY A 265 -13.22 -12.57 -12.51
C GLY A 265 -13.17 -11.04 -12.76
N LYS A 266 -12.37 -10.66 -13.78
CA LYS A 266 -12.04 -9.27 -14.07
C LYS A 266 -13.27 -8.40 -14.35
N GLU A 267 -14.18 -8.88 -15.18
CA GLU A 267 -15.37 -8.14 -15.64
C GLU A 267 -16.32 -7.85 -14.48
N ASN A 268 -16.53 -8.83 -13.59
CA ASN A 268 -17.38 -8.66 -12.42
C ASN A 268 -16.73 -7.70 -11.40
N MET A 269 -15.43 -7.84 -11.14
CA MET A 269 -14.71 -6.88 -10.28
C MET A 269 -14.85 -5.46 -10.82
N GLN A 270 -14.66 -5.24 -12.13
CA GLN A 270 -14.86 -3.94 -12.76
C GLN A 270 -16.28 -3.39 -12.56
N SER A 271 -17.30 -4.24 -12.74
CA SER A 271 -18.70 -3.85 -12.56
C SER A 271 -18.98 -3.41 -11.12
N ILE A 272 -18.44 -4.13 -10.13
CA ILE A 272 -18.61 -3.81 -8.71
C ILE A 272 -17.92 -2.47 -8.39
N ILE A 273 -16.68 -2.29 -8.85
CA ILE A 273 -15.90 -1.06 -8.57
C ILE A 273 -16.58 0.17 -9.21
N LYS A 274 -17.10 0.04 -10.42
CA LYS A 274 -17.87 1.09 -11.12
C LYS A 274 -19.17 1.51 -10.42
N SER A 275 -19.58 0.80 -9.39
CA SER A 275 -20.87 1.07 -8.71
C SER A 275 -20.96 2.43 -8.04
N GLY A 276 -19.87 3.16 -7.89
CA GLY A 276 -19.84 4.54 -7.39
C GLY A 276 -20.13 4.68 -5.90
N ILE A 277 -20.00 3.60 -5.13
CA ILE A 277 -20.18 3.59 -3.66
C ILE A 277 -18.83 3.87 -3.00
N SER A 278 -18.76 3.96 -1.68
CA SER A 278 -17.52 4.16 -0.93
C SER A 278 -16.53 2.97 -1.11
N PRO A 279 -15.22 3.18 -0.93
CA PRO A 279 -14.23 2.10 -0.99
C PRO A 279 -14.58 0.92 -0.08
N GLN A 280 -15.16 1.17 1.12
CA GLN A 280 -15.59 0.11 2.03
C GLN A 280 -16.73 -0.72 1.45
N ASP A 281 -17.78 -0.07 0.95
CA ASP A 281 -18.91 -0.79 0.34
C ASP A 281 -18.48 -1.61 -0.88
N ILE A 282 -17.50 -1.11 -1.65
CA ILE A 282 -16.94 -1.85 -2.78
C ILE A 282 -16.21 -3.10 -2.29
N CYS A 283 -15.37 -3.00 -1.26
CA CYS A 283 -14.69 -4.16 -0.68
C CYS A 283 -15.68 -5.19 -0.14
N ASP A 284 -16.70 -4.75 0.60
CA ASP A 284 -17.74 -5.65 1.12
C ASP A 284 -18.43 -6.42 -0.01
N ARG A 285 -18.80 -5.74 -1.10
CA ARG A 285 -19.42 -6.37 -2.28
C ARG A 285 -18.47 -7.30 -3.05
N LEU A 286 -17.18 -6.99 -3.10
CA LEU A 286 -16.18 -7.88 -3.70
C LEU A 286 -16.05 -9.17 -2.90
N ILE A 287 -15.99 -9.07 -1.57
CA ILE A 287 -15.96 -10.24 -0.67
C ILE A 287 -17.25 -11.07 -0.79
N ASP A 288 -18.41 -10.40 -0.80
CA ASP A 288 -19.70 -11.07 -0.97
C ASP A 288 -19.78 -11.79 -2.31
N ALA A 289 -19.36 -11.16 -3.40
CA ALA A 289 -19.35 -11.77 -4.73
C ALA A 289 -18.47 -13.04 -4.79
N ALA A 290 -17.29 -13.02 -4.16
CA ALA A 290 -16.43 -14.20 -4.08
C ALA A 290 -17.06 -15.31 -3.23
N ASN A 291 -17.68 -14.96 -2.11
CA ASN A 291 -18.41 -15.88 -1.27
C ASN A 291 -19.63 -16.49 -2.02
N ASP A 292 -20.40 -15.69 -2.75
CA ASP A 292 -21.57 -16.14 -3.50
C ASP A 292 -21.19 -17.04 -4.67
N ALA A 293 -20.00 -16.85 -5.25
CA ALA A 293 -19.42 -17.75 -6.23
C ALA A 293 -18.87 -19.07 -5.63
N GLY A 294 -19.11 -19.30 -4.33
CA GLY A 294 -18.77 -20.55 -3.62
C GLY A 294 -17.72 -20.41 -2.54
N GLY A 295 -16.98 -19.30 -2.47
CA GLY A 295 -15.97 -19.01 -1.45
C GLY A 295 -14.99 -20.17 -1.20
N PRO A 296 -14.28 -20.68 -2.22
CA PRO A 296 -13.46 -21.88 -2.07
C PRO A 296 -12.17 -21.64 -1.29
N ASP A 297 -11.77 -20.39 -1.15
CA ASP A 297 -10.55 -19.98 -0.46
C ASP A 297 -10.76 -18.78 0.45
N ASN A 298 -9.72 -18.41 1.21
CA ASN A 298 -9.64 -17.16 1.96
C ASN A 298 -9.64 -15.98 0.99
N ILE A 299 -10.28 -14.88 1.36
CA ILE A 299 -10.52 -13.74 0.48
C ILE A 299 -10.07 -12.47 1.19
N SER A 300 -9.15 -11.75 0.58
CA SER A 300 -8.68 -10.45 1.06
C SER A 300 -8.75 -9.40 -0.02
N ALA A 301 -9.21 -8.19 0.34
CA ALA A 301 -9.26 -7.03 -0.53
C ALA A 301 -8.94 -5.75 0.22
N ILE A 302 -8.16 -4.87 -0.39
CA ILE A 302 -7.94 -3.49 0.03
C ILE A 302 -8.14 -2.61 -1.20
N LEU A 303 -9.07 -1.66 -1.14
CA LEU A 303 -9.28 -0.66 -2.19
C LEU A 303 -8.82 0.69 -1.70
N VAL A 304 -7.88 1.30 -2.42
CA VAL A 304 -7.30 2.61 -2.14
C VAL A 304 -7.73 3.57 -3.22
N GLU A 305 -8.57 4.54 -2.91
CA GLU A 305 -9.11 5.53 -3.85
C GLU A 305 -8.37 6.85 -3.71
N PHE A 306 -8.03 7.47 -4.85
CA PHE A 306 -7.37 8.77 -4.97
C PHE A 306 -8.37 9.79 -5.53
N SER A 307 -8.52 10.91 -4.82
CA SER A 307 -9.41 12.03 -5.21
C SER A 307 -8.75 13.39 -5.01
#